data_e8cc66ff6751f7280b2b093a69ed1104
#
_entry.id   e8cc66ff6751f7280b2b093a69ed1104
#
_cell.length_a   1.000
_cell.length_b   1.000
_cell.length_c   1.000
_cell.angle_alpha   90.00
_cell.angle_beta   90.00
_cell.angle_gamma   90.00
#
_symmetry.space_group_name_H-M   'P 1'
#
loop_
_entity.id
_entity.type
_entity.pdbx_description
1 polymer ?
#
loop_
_entity_poly.entity_id
_entity_poly.type
_entity_poly.pdbx_seq_one_letter_code
_entity_poly.pdbx_strand_id
1 'polypeptide(L)'
;MRLLTVQRNEHPFKGKWALPGGFLRVGPSRTDQGEGVDEAARRELHEETGLPEGSVFLEQLRTFGAPQRDPRMRVVSVAYYALVRPTLAPLVRPGGDVRKVRWQSVSDGSPPGLAFDHDEIVRVALARIRDEIDRSHIAFELVPDTFTIQQLRAVHEVVKGSPIDPGNFRKRFLRMIDDGILEQSRGKRLTASKPAQVYRFRARG
;
A
#
# COMPACT_ATOMS: atom_id res chain seq x y z
N MET A 1 -8.54 4.77 6.02
CA MET A 1 -7.25 4.30 5.44
C MET A 1 -6.20 5.40 5.58
N ARG A 2 -4.90 5.08 5.57
CA ARG A 2 -3.82 6.09 5.59
C ARG A 2 -2.91 5.91 4.38
N LEU A 3 -2.45 7.01 3.83
CA LEU A 3 -1.53 7.11 2.70
C LEU A 3 -0.19 7.65 3.18
N LEU A 4 0.91 6.98 2.83
CA LEU A 4 2.25 7.51 3.07
C LEU A 4 2.57 8.56 2.00
N THR A 5 3.03 9.72 2.43
CA THR A 5 3.42 10.81 1.55
C THR A 5 4.75 11.40 1.99
N VAL A 6 5.46 11.96 1.04
CA VAL A 6 6.76 12.63 1.19
C VAL A 6 6.62 14.13 0.92
N GLN A 7 7.38 14.96 1.63
CA GLN A 7 7.41 16.40 1.37
C GLN A 7 8.53 16.74 0.42
N ARG A 8 8.19 17.31 -0.73
CA ARG A 8 9.13 17.69 -1.77
C ARG A 8 10.11 18.77 -1.30
N ASN A 9 11.39 18.58 -1.58
CA ASN A 9 12.43 19.56 -1.29
C ASN A 9 12.79 20.42 -2.51
N GLU A 10 12.34 20.04 -3.71
CA GLU A 10 12.70 20.66 -4.98
C GLU A 10 11.52 21.23 -5.76
N HIS A 11 11.81 22.17 -6.66
CA HIS A 11 10.85 22.66 -7.65
C HIS A 11 10.62 21.65 -8.79
N PRO A 12 9.44 21.64 -9.37
CA PRO A 12 8.21 22.38 -9.02
C PRO A 12 7.55 21.80 -7.77
N PHE A 13 6.63 22.56 -7.19
CA PHE A 13 5.85 22.18 -6.01
C PHE A 13 6.68 21.95 -4.73
N LYS A 14 7.81 22.65 -4.56
CA LYS A 14 8.61 22.63 -3.33
C LYS A 14 7.72 22.87 -2.08
N GLY A 15 7.89 22.01 -1.06
CA GLY A 15 7.11 22.05 0.18
C GLY A 15 5.75 21.37 0.09
N LYS A 16 5.21 21.05 -1.10
CA LYS A 16 4.00 20.24 -1.24
C LYS A 16 4.26 18.77 -0.93
N TRP A 17 3.19 18.08 -0.56
CA TRP A 17 3.21 16.64 -0.35
C TRP A 17 3.03 15.91 -1.68
N ALA A 18 3.68 14.78 -1.83
CA ALA A 18 3.68 13.95 -3.03
C ALA A 18 3.68 12.46 -2.66
N LEU A 19 3.44 11.59 -3.61
CA LEU A 19 3.76 10.17 -3.50
C LEU A 19 5.26 9.98 -3.56
N PRO A 20 5.85 8.99 -2.88
CA PRO A 20 7.24 8.57 -3.08
C PRO A 20 7.50 8.20 -4.54
N GLY A 21 8.70 8.47 -5.02
CA GLY A 21 9.11 8.08 -6.36
C GLY A 21 10.09 9.03 -7.03
N GLY A 22 10.85 8.51 -7.98
CA GLY A 22 11.87 9.23 -8.73
C GLY A 22 12.00 8.73 -10.15
N PHE A 23 13.16 8.97 -10.75
CA PHE A 23 13.48 8.59 -12.11
C PHE A 23 14.18 7.23 -12.16
N LEU A 24 13.98 6.50 -13.24
CA LEU A 24 14.77 5.31 -13.55
C LEU A 24 16.25 5.68 -13.65
N ARG A 25 17.10 4.88 -13.04
CA ARG A 25 18.54 4.96 -13.22
C ARG A 25 18.91 4.34 -14.56
N VAL A 26 19.46 5.14 -15.43
CA VAL A 26 19.92 4.69 -16.74
C VAL A 26 21.40 4.36 -16.64
N GLY A 27 21.79 3.21 -17.13
CA GLY A 27 23.18 2.78 -17.13
C GLY A 27 24.04 3.54 -18.13
N PRO A 28 25.36 3.57 -17.92
CA PRO A 28 26.28 4.37 -18.71
C PRO A 28 26.64 3.76 -20.08
N SER A 29 26.21 2.53 -20.37
CA SER A 29 26.65 1.81 -21.57
C SER A 29 25.57 0.90 -22.16
N ARG A 30 25.86 0.31 -23.34
CA ARG A 30 24.96 -0.69 -23.97
C ARG A 30 24.88 -2.00 -23.19
N THR A 31 25.90 -2.32 -22.40
CA THR A 31 25.98 -3.54 -21.58
C THR A 31 25.41 -3.33 -20.18
N ASP A 32 25.37 -2.07 -19.73
CA ASP A 32 24.69 -1.64 -18.51
C ASP A 32 23.64 -0.61 -18.92
N GLN A 33 22.39 -1.04 -18.97
CA GLN A 33 21.25 -0.20 -19.38
C GLN A 33 20.50 0.41 -18.19
N GLY A 34 20.94 0.11 -16.95
CA GLY A 34 20.32 0.60 -15.71
C GLY A 34 19.31 -0.37 -15.12
N GLU A 35 18.37 0.16 -14.37
CA GLU A 35 17.39 -0.62 -13.59
C GLU A 35 16.04 -0.77 -14.30
N GLY A 36 15.32 -1.86 -13.97
CA GLY A 36 13.94 -2.07 -14.39
C GLY A 36 12.95 -1.23 -13.57
N VAL A 37 11.72 -1.09 -14.07
CA VAL A 37 10.69 -0.29 -13.40
C VAL A 37 10.31 -0.85 -12.02
N ASP A 38 10.31 -2.17 -11.85
CA ASP A 38 10.03 -2.80 -10.56
C ASP A 38 11.16 -2.59 -9.54
N GLU A 39 12.40 -2.60 -10.01
CA GLU A 39 13.58 -2.31 -9.19
C GLU A 39 13.58 -0.86 -8.74
N ALA A 40 13.35 0.08 -9.67
CA ALA A 40 13.22 1.49 -9.36
C ALA A 40 12.14 1.75 -8.31
N ALA A 41 10.96 1.14 -8.46
CA ALA A 41 9.87 1.33 -7.51
C ALA A 41 10.24 0.85 -6.08
N ARG A 42 10.94 -0.29 -5.95
CA ARG A 42 11.44 -0.79 -4.65
C ARG A 42 12.51 0.11 -4.06
N ARG A 43 13.48 0.52 -4.88
CA ARG A 43 14.57 1.39 -4.47
C ARG A 43 14.05 2.75 -3.98
N GLU A 44 13.21 3.42 -4.77
CA GLU A 44 12.65 4.73 -4.40
C GLU A 44 11.81 4.64 -3.11
N LEU A 45 10.99 3.60 -2.98
CA LEU A 45 10.24 3.39 -1.75
C LEU A 45 11.16 3.23 -0.54
N HIS A 46 12.25 2.45 -0.67
CA HIS A 46 13.23 2.27 0.40
C HIS A 46 13.98 3.57 0.70
N GLU A 47 14.53 4.22 -0.33
CA GLU A 47 15.36 5.43 -0.19
C GLU A 47 14.59 6.58 0.45
N GLU A 48 13.34 6.82 0.05
CA GLU A 48 12.55 7.95 0.53
C GLU A 48 11.81 7.70 1.86
N THR A 49 11.56 6.44 2.21
CA THR A 49 10.70 6.11 3.36
C THR A 49 11.38 5.28 4.43
N GLY A 50 12.55 4.70 4.15
CA GLY A 50 13.28 3.81 5.06
C GLY A 50 12.61 2.45 5.26
N LEU A 51 11.54 2.12 4.55
CA LEU A 51 10.93 0.78 4.62
C LEU A 51 11.92 -0.25 4.03
N PRO A 52 12.16 -1.38 4.71
CA PRO A 52 13.09 -2.39 4.20
C PRO A 52 12.62 -2.95 2.85
N GLU A 53 13.56 -3.15 1.92
CA GLU A 53 13.26 -3.78 0.64
C GLU A 53 12.63 -5.16 0.82
N GLY A 54 11.62 -5.46 0.00
CA GLY A 54 10.90 -6.74 0.07
C GLY A 54 10.00 -6.90 1.30
N SER A 55 9.93 -5.92 2.21
CA SER A 55 9.09 -5.98 3.41
C SER A 55 7.61 -5.65 3.16
N VAL A 56 7.30 -5.12 1.99
CA VAL A 56 5.94 -4.70 1.62
C VAL A 56 5.51 -5.36 0.30
N PHE A 57 4.21 -5.61 0.21
CA PHE A 57 3.60 -5.97 -1.07
C PHE A 57 3.65 -4.76 -1.99
N LEU A 58 4.18 -4.94 -3.20
CA LEU A 58 4.31 -3.90 -4.20
C LEU A 58 3.80 -4.43 -5.54
N GLU A 59 2.81 -3.77 -6.13
CA GLU A 59 2.21 -4.16 -7.40
C GLU A 59 2.03 -2.96 -8.31
N GLN A 60 2.30 -3.15 -9.61
CA GLN A 60 2.10 -2.12 -10.62
C GLN A 60 0.62 -1.80 -10.75
N LEU A 61 0.28 -0.51 -10.66
CA LEU A 61 -1.07 0.00 -10.80
C LEU A 61 -1.42 0.23 -12.27
N ARG A 62 -0.83 1.24 -12.86
CA ARG A 62 -0.88 1.56 -14.29
C ARG A 62 0.09 2.67 -14.66
N THR A 63 0.18 2.95 -15.95
CA THR A 63 0.95 4.07 -16.49
C THR A 63 0.10 5.35 -16.55
N PHE A 64 0.70 6.48 -16.13
CA PHE A 64 0.13 7.82 -16.21
C PHE A 64 0.96 8.64 -17.20
N GLY A 65 0.33 9.12 -18.25
CA GLY A 65 1.03 9.77 -19.36
C GLY A 65 0.34 11.00 -19.90
N ALA A 66 -0.49 11.71 -19.12
CA ALA A 66 -1.11 12.96 -19.55
C ALA A 66 -0.02 13.98 -19.97
N PRO A 67 -0.18 14.72 -21.10
CA PRO A 67 0.88 15.58 -21.63
C PRO A 67 1.40 16.65 -20.66
N GLN A 68 0.55 17.16 -19.80
CA GLN A 68 0.84 18.28 -18.90
C GLN A 68 0.92 17.87 -17.43
N ARG A 69 1.09 16.56 -17.15
CA ARG A 69 1.17 16.06 -15.79
C ARG A 69 2.37 16.58 -15.01
N ASP A 70 3.47 16.89 -15.69
CA ASP A 70 4.66 17.53 -15.14
C ASP A 70 4.96 18.81 -15.94
N PRO A 71 5.05 19.99 -15.29
CA PRO A 71 5.27 21.24 -15.98
C PRO A 71 6.69 21.42 -16.54
N ARG A 72 7.64 20.56 -16.15
CA ARG A 72 9.06 20.68 -16.57
C ARG A 72 9.31 20.10 -17.93
N MET A 73 8.71 18.93 -18.22
CA MET A 73 8.95 18.18 -19.45
C MET A 73 7.88 17.10 -19.63
N ARG A 74 7.92 16.45 -20.78
CA ARG A 74 7.08 15.26 -21.04
C ARG A 74 7.54 14.10 -20.15
N VAL A 75 6.72 13.75 -19.18
CA VAL A 75 6.96 12.62 -18.25
C VAL A 75 5.90 11.57 -18.42
N VAL A 76 6.30 10.30 -18.43
CA VAL A 76 5.45 9.14 -18.30
C VAL A 76 5.83 8.43 -17.01
N SER A 77 4.87 8.19 -16.12
CA SER A 77 5.11 7.50 -14.85
C SER A 77 4.43 6.16 -14.82
N VAL A 78 5.16 5.14 -14.41
CA VAL A 78 4.62 3.83 -14.04
C VAL A 78 4.34 3.89 -12.55
N ALA A 79 3.07 3.90 -12.16
CA ALA A 79 2.68 3.95 -10.77
C ALA A 79 2.53 2.55 -10.18
N TYR A 80 2.93 2.44 -8.91
CA TYR A 80 2.80 1.24 -8.07
C TYR A 80 1.97 1.57 -6.84
N TYR A 81 1.34 0.57 -6.24
CA TYR A 81 0.81 0.68 -4.90
C TYR A 81 1.50 -0.32 -3.98
N ALA A 82 1.85 0.15 -2.78
CA ALA A 82 2.45 -0.66 -1.74
C ALA A 82 1.49 -0.82 -0.56
N LEU A 83 1.32 -2.04 -0.08
CA LEU A 83 0.53 -2.31 1.11
C LEU A 83 1.46 -2.50 2.30
N VAL A 84 1.36 -1.58 3.25
CA VAL A 84 2.24 -1.52 4.43
C VAL A 84 1.49 -2.04 5.65
N ARG A 85 1.98 -3.12 6.24
CA ARG A 85 1.43 -3.66 7.49
C ARG A 85 1.56 -2.64 8.62
N PRO A 86 0.57 -2.56 9.53
CA PRO A 86 0.63 -1.62 10.66
C PRO A 86 1.90 -1.75 11.50
N THR A 87 2.50 -2.93 11.57
CA THR A 87 3.76 -3.20 12.30
C THR A 87 4.98 -2.51 11.69
N LEU A 88 4.96 -2.22 10.39
CA LEU A 88 6.03 -1.53 9.68
C LEU A 88 5.88 0.00 9.70
N ALA A 89 4.68 0.51 9.98
CA ALA A 89 4.43 1.95 9.97
C ALA A 89 5.35 2.77 10.90
N PRO A 90 5.77 2.28 12.09
CA PRO A 90 6.72 2.98 12.95
C PRO A 90 8.15 3.03 12.41
N LEU A 91 8.50 2.21 11.41
CA LEU A 91 9.84 2.16 10.82
C LEU A 91 10.05 3.25 9.77
N VAL A 92 8.97 3.88 9.30
CA VAL A 92 9.04 4.93 8.27
C VAL A 92 9.86 6.12 8.76
N ARG A 93 10.87 6.49 7.97
CA ARG A 93 11.79 7.61 8.20
C ARG A 93 12.00 8.36 6.88
N PRO A 94 12.16 9.68 6.89
CA PRO A 94 12.58 10.39 5.69
C PRO A 94 14.00 9.98 5.30
N GLY A 95 14.22 9.77 4.01
CA GLY A 95 15.51 9.44 3.43
C GLY A 95 15.67 10.09 2.05
N GLY A 96 16.79 9.84 1.37
CA GLY A 96 17.07 10.43 0.09
C GLY A 96 16.99 11.96 0.09
N ASP A 97 16.30 12.52 -0.88
CA ASP A 97 16.10 13.95 -1.06
C ASP A 97 14.79 14.47 -0.44
N VAL A 98 13.99 13.63 0.24
CA VAL A 98 12.75 14.05 0.86
C VAL A 98 12.97 14.72 2.21
N ARG A 99 12.23 15.80 2.44
CA ARG A 99 12.36 16.59 3.67
C ARG A 99 11.67 15.94 4.86
N LYS A 100 10.50 15.37 4.64
CA LYS A 100 9.64 14.74 5.66
C LYS A 100 8.78 13.65 5.05
N VAL A 101 8.41 12.69 5.88
CA VAL A 101 7.38 11.69 5.57
C VAL A 101 6.23 11.79 6.54
N ARG A 102 5.02 11.47 6.11
CA ARG A 102 3.86 11.38 7.01
C ARG A 102 2.79 10.43 6.48
N TRP A 103 2.03 9.87 7.41
CA TRP A 103 0.80 9.15 7.14
C TRP A 103 -0.39 10.11 7.12
N GLN A 104 -0.99 10.33 5.96
CA GLN A 104 -2.19 11.15 5.79
C GLN A 104 -3.44 10.29 5.76
N SER A 105 -4.52 10.76 6.39
CA SER A 105 -5.81 10.10 6.26
C SER A 105 -6.35 10.28 4.84
N VAL A 106 -6.84 9.21 4.23
CA VAL A 106 -7.62 9.21 2.98
C VAL A 106 -9.03 8.72 3.33
N SER A 107 -9.78 9.56 4.05
CA SER A 107 -11.19 9.34 4.31
C SER A 107 -11.99 9.67 3.05
N ASP A 108 -13.08 8.96 2.83
CA ASP A 108 -14.07 9.20 1.78
C ASP A 108 -13.55 9.19 0.33
N GLY A 109 -12.34 8.67 0.12
CA GLY A 109 -11.72 8.63 -1.20
C GLY A 109 -11.23 9.97 -1.73
N SER A 110 -11.24 11.02 -0.89
CA SER A 110 -10.71 12.33 -1.24
C SER A 110 -9.21 12.38 -1.05
N PRO A 111 -8.45 12.65 -2.10
CA PRO A 111 -7.01 12.82 -2.02
C PRO A 111 -6.65 14.09 -1.25
N PRO A 112 -5.47 14.15 -0.62
CA PRO A 112 -5.09 15.23 0.28
C PRO A 112 -4.53 16.50 -0.38
N GLY A 113 -4.72 16.73 -1.69
CA GLY A 113 -4.18 17.88 -2.41
C GLY A 113 -2.67 17.77 -2.67
N LEU A 114 -2.26 16.70 -3.32
CA LEU A 114 -0.87 16.38 -3.60
C LEU A 114 -0.29 17.21 -4.76
N ALA A 115 1.03 17.16 -4.92
CA ALA A 115 1.72 17.73 -6.08
C ALA A 115 1.40 16.93 -7.35
N PHE A 116 1.56 17.58 -8.50
CA PHE A 116 1.33 17.00 -9.81
C PHE A 116 -0.11 16.45 -9.96
N ASP A 117 -0.24 15.31 -10.63
CA ASP A 117 -1.46 14.51 -10.76
C ASP A 117 -1.55 13.37 -9.73
N HIS A 118 -0.80 13.46 -8.63
CA HIS A 118 -0.73 12.38 -7.63
C HIS A 118 -2.07 12.09 -6.96
N ASP A 119 -2.97 13.08 -6.87
CA ASP A 119 -4.33 12.86 -6.42
C ASP A 119 -5.13 11.92 -7.34
N GLU A 120 -4.86 11.96 -8.65
CA GLU A 120 -5.44 11.03 -9.63
C GLU A 120 -4.92 9.61 -9.39
N ILE A 121 -3.58 9.47 -9.19
CA ILE A 121 -2.96 8.18 -8.89
C ILE A 121 -3.58 7.57 -7.64
N VAL A 122 -3.75 8.36 -6.57
CA VAL A 122 -4.39 7.90 -5.32
C VAL A 122 -5.83 7.43 -5.55
N ARG A 123 -6.64 8.18 -6.32
CA ARG A 123 -8.02 7.77 -6.62
C ARG A 123 -8.07 6.42 -7.33
N VAL A 124 -7.20 6.23 -8.33
CA VAL A 124 -7.11 4.98 -9.07
C VAL A 124 -6.65 3.82 -8.18
N ALA A 125 -5.64 4.04 -7.34
CA ALA A 125 -5.14 3.03 -6.41
C ALA A 125 -6.21 2.61 -5.39
N LEU A 126 -6.93 3.57 -4.81
CA LEU A 126 -8.02 3.29 -3.87
C LEU A 126 -9.16 2.48 -4.52
N ALA A 127 -9.53 2.83 -5.77
CA ALA A 127 -10.53 2.07 -6.53
C ALA A 127 -10.05 0.63 -6.75
N ARG A 128 -8.81 0.45 -7.22
CA ARG A 128 -8.20 -0.87 -7.44
C ARG A 128 -8.19 -1.73 -6.18
N ILE A 129 -7.74 -1.19 -5.04
CA ILE A 129 -7.69 -1.90 -3.77
C ILE A 129 -9.11 -2.28 -3.30
N ARG A 130 -10.12 -1.40 -3.48
CA ARG A 130 -11.52 -1.70 -3.13
C ARG A 130 -12.11 -2.82 -3.96
N ASP A 131 -11.81 -2.85 -5.25
CA ASP A 131 -12.32 -3.88 -6.16
C ASP A 131 -11.68 -5.25 -5.86
N GLU A 132 -10.43 -5.25 -5.43
CA GLU A 132 -9.66 -6.48 -5.23
C GLU A 132 -9.71 -7.04 -3.80
N ILE A 133 -10.06 -6.24 -2.79
CA ILE A 133 -10.03 -6.69 -1.39
C ILE A 133 -10.83 -7.98 -1.12
N ASP A 134 -11.86 -8.24 -1.92
CA ASP A 134 -12.71 -9.41 -1.78
C ASP A 134 -12.27 -10.60 -2.65
N ARG A 135 -11.41 -10.38 -3.64
CA ARG A 135 -11.08 -11.36 -4.68
C ARG A 135 -9.62 -11.80 -4.66
N SER A 136 -8.75 -10.96 -4.10
CA SER A 136 -7.30 -11.16 -4.12
C SER A 136 -6.74 -11.36 -2.71
N HIS A 137 -5.44 -11.59 -2.66
CA HIS A 137 -4.67 -11.76 -1.42
C HIS A 137 -4.32 -10.43 -0.73
N ILE A 138 -4.82 -9.29 -1.25
CA ILE A 138 -4.54 -7.94 -0.71
C ILE A 138 -4.85 -7.83 0.79
N ALA A 139 -5.96 -8.44 1.24
CA ALA A 139 -6.31 -8.42 2.66
C ALA A 139 -5.22 -9.07 3.55
N PHE A 140 -4.44 -9.99 2.99
CA PHE A 140 -3.37 -10.72 3.71
C PHE A 140 -2.21 -9.81 4.03
N GLU A 141 -1.94 -8.84 3.15
CA GLU A 141 -0.87 -7.87 3.32
C GLU A 141 -1.21 -6.77 4.33
N LEU A 142 -2.48 -6.67 4.72
CA LEU A 142 -2.99 -5.64 5.63
C LEU A 142 -3.24 -6.13 7.05
N VAL A 143 -3.12 -7.43 7.32
CA VAL A 143 -3.22 -8.03 8.65
C VAL A 143 -1.87 -8.55 9.15
N PRO A 144 -1.68 -8.71 10.47
CA PRO A 144 -0.53 -9.43 11.02
C PRO A 144 -0.52 -10.90 10.56
N ASP A 145 0.63 -11.59 10.69
CA ASP A 145 0.79 -13.01 10.32
C ASP A 145 -0.26 -13.92 10.99
N THR A 146 -0.67 -13.58 12.20
CA THR A 146 -1.84 -14.18 12.87
C THR A 146 -2.84 -13.09 13.19
N PHE A 147 -4.12 -13.35 12.95
CA PHE A 147 -5.18 -12.37 13.13
C PHE A 147 -6.49 -13.03 13.61
N THR A 148 -7.37 -12.22 14.18
CA THR A 148 -8.74 -12.63 14.54
C THR A 148 -9.70 -12.31 13.40
N ILE A 149 -10.88 -12.97 13.39
CA ILE A 149 -11.95 -12.63 12.43
C ILE A 149 -12.31 -11.14 12.46
N GLN A 150 -12.31 -10.51 13.65
CA GLN A 150 -12.59 -9.09 13.81
C GLN A 150 -11.54 -8.21 13.15
N GLN A 151 -10.25 -8.57 13.25
CA GLN A 151 -9.16 -7.81 12.61
C GLN A 151 -9.27 -7.88 11.08
N LEU A 152 -9.53 -9.06 10.51
CA LEU A 152 -9.73 -9.18 9.07
C LEU A 152 -10.97 -8.40 8.62
N ARG A 153 -12.09 -8.46 9.36
CA ARG A 153 -13.29 -7.67 9.07
C ARG A 153 -12.99 -6.17 9.09
N ALA A 154 -12.28 -5.70 10.12
CA ALA A 154 -11.92 -4.29 10.24
C ALA A 154 -11.08 -3.79 9.05
N VAL A 155 -10.18 -4.63 8.51
CA VAL A 155 -9.44 -4.31 7.28
C VAL A 155 -10.39 -4.12 6.11
N HIS A 156 -11.32 -5.03 5.89
CA HIS A 156 -12.33 -4.90 4.83
C HIS A 156 -13.20 -3.66 5.01
N GLU A 157 -13.65 -3.35 6.23
CA GLU A 157 -14.45 -2.16 6.54
C GLU A 157 -13.69 -0.87 6.24
N VAL A 158 -12.41 -0.80 6.64
CA VAL A 158 -11.55 0.37 6.37
C VAL A 158 -11.31 0.57 4.87
N VAL A 159 -11.08 -0.50 4.12
CA VAL A 159 -10.84 -0.44 2.68
C VAL A 159 -12.11 -0.05 1.94
N LYS A 160 -13.25 -0.64 2.29
CA LYS A 160 -14.55 -0.36 1.65
C LYS A 160 -15.16 0.96 2.06
N GLY A 161 -14.72 1.53 3.19
CA GLY A 161 -15.30 2.75 3.76
C GLY A 161 -16.70 2.57 4.34
N SER A 162 -17.12 1.34 4.61
CA SER A 162 -18.47 1.02 5.13
C SER A 162 -18.43 -0.16 6.10
N PRO A 163 -19.32 -0.18 7.11
CA PRO A 163 -19.42 -1.31 8.02
C PRO A 163 -19.89 -2.57 7.30
N ILE A 164 -19.42 -3.73 7.77
CA ILE A 164 -19.78 -5.04 7.25
C ILE A 164 -20.52 -5.82 8.34
N ASP A 165 -21.67 -6.38 7.98
CA ASP A 165 -22.44 -7.22 8.90
C ASP A 165 -21.57 -8.38 9.44
N PRO A 166 -21.46 -8.52 10.78
CA PRO A 166 -20.63 -9.54 11.40
C PRO A 166 -21.02 -10.98 11.03
N GLY A 167 -22.31 -11.24 10.87
CA GLY A 167 -22.84 -12.55 10.54
C GLY A 167 -22.47 -12.99 9.13
N ASN A 168 -22.66 -12.08 8.15
CA ASN A 168 -22.29 -12.32 6.77
C ASN A 168 -20.78 -12.47 6.59
N PHE A 169 -20.00 -11.62 7.28
CA PHE A 169 -18.55 -11.74 7.26
C PHE A 169 -18.08 -13.08 7.86
N ARG A 170 -18.70 -13.52 8.98
CA ARG A 170 -18.39 -14.82 9.58
C ARG A 170 -18.65 -15.98 8.63
N LYS A 171 -19.78 -15.97 7.90
CA LYS A 171 -20.10 -17.01 6.89
C LYS A 171 -19.02 -17.07 5.79
N ARG A 172 -18.59 -15.91 5.31
CA ARG A 172 -17.49 -15.80 4.33
C ARG A 172 -16.18 -16.32 4.90
N PHE A 173 -15.84 -15.92 6.12
CA PHE A 173 -14.62 -16.34 6.81
C PHE A 173 -14.54 -17.87 6.98
N LEU A 174 -15.65 -18.50 7.35
CA LEU A 174 -15.72 -19.97 7.47
C LEU A 174 -15.51 -20.66 6.12
N ARG A 175 -16.11 -20.13 5.05
CA ARG A 175 -15.84 -20.64 3.70
C ARG A 175 -14.34 -20.55 3.32
N MET A 176 -13.66 -19.47 3.69
CA MET A 176 -12.21 -19.36 3.44
C MET A 176 -11.41 -20.43 4.20
N ILE A 177 -11.89 -20.90 5.36
CA ILE A 177 -11.30 -22.04 6.09
C ILE A 177 -11.57 -23.34 5.33
N ASP A 178 -12.83 -23.57 4.92
CA ASP A 178 -13.25 -24.77 4.19
C ASP A 178 -12.50 -24.89 2.85
N ASP A 179 -12.27 -23.78 2.16
CA ASP A 179 -11.49 -23.66 0.91
C ASP A 179 -9.97 -23.79 1.13
N GLY A 180 -9.52 -23.95 2.37
CA GLY A 180 -8.10 -24.10 2.70
C GLY A 180 -7.27 -22.83 2.53
N ILE A 181 -7.91 -21.64 2.39
CA ILE A 181 -7.24 -20.34 2.31
C ILE A 181 -6.75 -19.91 3.68
N LEU A 182 -7.57 -20.16 4.71
CA LEU A 182 -7.26 -19.86 6.10
C LEU A 182 -7.10 -21.14 6.91
N GLU A 183 -6.24 -21.11 7.91
CA GLU A 183 -6.15 -22.15 8.91
C GLU A 183 -6.12 -21.56 10.33
N GLN A 184 -6.61 -22.32 11.28
CA GLN A 184 -6.53 -21.95 12.68
C GLN A 184 -5.08 -22.01 13.15
N SER A 185 -4.62 -20.95 13.79
CA SER A 185 -3.30 -20.89 14.42
C SER A 185 -3.38 -21.21 15.92
N ARG A 186 -2.26 -21.63 16.49
CA ARG A 186 -2.17 -21.87 17.94
C ARG A 186 -2.27 -20.55 18.70
N GLY A 187 -2.89 -20.63 19.88
CA GLY A 187 -3.05 -19.48 20.79
C GLY A 187 -4.35 -18.73 20.59
N LYS A 188 -4.53 -17.73 21.45
CA LYS A 188 -5.66 -16.80 21.44
C LYS A 188 -5.14 -15.39 21.63
N ARG A 189 -5.82 -14.41 21.06
CA ARG A 189 -5.52 -12.99 21.27
C ARG A 189 -6.49 -12.41 22.27
N LEU A 190 -5.97 -11.71 23.28
CA LEU A 190 -6.81 -10.97 24.21
C LEU A 190 -7.53 -9.84 23.46
N THR A 191 -8.82 -9.73 23.68
CA THR A 191 -9.66 -8.63 23.19
C THR A 191 -10.35 -7.97 24.39
N ALA A 192 -11.03 -6.85 24.17
CA ALA A 192 -11.72 -6.13 25.23
C ALA A 192 -12.80 -6.98 25.95
N SER A 193 -13.36 -7.99 25.28
CA SER A 193 -14.45 -8.80 25.86
C SER A 193 -13.99 -10.18 26.30
N LYS A 194 -13.27 -10.92 25.46
CA LYS A 194 -12.82 -12.29 25.73
C LYS A 194 -11.68 -12.69 24.78
N PRO A 195 -10.86 -13.71 25.16
CA PRO A 195 -9.84 -14.24 24.26
C PRO A 195 -10.45 -14.75 22.95
N ALA A 196 -9.97 -14.23 21.82
CA ALA A 196 -10.42 -14.60 20.49
C ALA A 196 -9.44 -15.58 19.83
N GLN A 197 -9.98 -16.55 19.09
CA GLN A 197 -9.19 -17.47 18.28
C GLN A 197 -8.43 -16.71 17.20
N VAL A 198 -7.17 -17.09 16.96
CA VAL A 198 -6.33 -16.55 15.89
C VAL A 198 -6.22 -17.52 14.74
N TYR A 199 -6.06 -16.95 13.55
CA TYR A 199 -5.97 -17.62 12.27
C TYR A 199 -4.78 -17.06 11.49
N ARG A 200 -4.35 -17.80 10.51
CA ARG A 200 -3.33 -17.35 9.54
C ARG A 200 -3.72 -17.77 8.12
N PHE A 201 -3.16 -17.10 7.15
CA PHE A 201 -3.26 -17.57 5.78
C PHE A 201 -2.37 -18.79 5.58
N ARG A 202 -2.89 -19.78 4.86
CA ARG A 202 -2.09 -20.93 4.48
C ARG A 202 -1.14 -20.49 3.36
N ALA A 203 0.17 -20.70 3.55
CA ALA A 203 1.13 -20.51 2.47
C ALA A 203 0.72 -21.39 1.28
N ARG A 204 0.67 -20.85 0.08
CA ARG A 204 0.59 -21.65 -1.12
C ARG A 204 1.94 -22.35 -1.26
N GLY A 205 1.93 -23.68 -1.24
CA GLY A 205 3.08 -24.51 -1.59
C GLY A 205 3.46 -24.32 -3.05
#